data_c8ed81984d75a9fde46019dd2960e1bf
#
_entry.id   c8ed81984d75a9fde46019dd2960e1bf
#
_cell.length_a   1.000
_cell.length_b   1.000
_cell.length_c   1.000
_cell.angle_alpha   90.00
_cell.angle_beta   90.00
_cell.angle_gamma   90.00
#
_symmetry.space_group_name_H-M   'P 1'
#
loop_
_entity.id
_entity.type
_entity.pdbx_description
1 polymer ?
#
loop_
_entity_poly.entity_id
_entity_poly.type
_entity_poly.pdbx_seq_one_letter_code
_entity_poly.pdbx_strand_id
1 'polypeptide(L)'
;MRAQPKHYELKLHDVTLLVHEWEGQGDPILMLHATGFHSRCWDQIIMLLPNAHIYAVDLRFHGASGAHGNVDWQLMARDIEQLIDSLDLQRVLGVGHSLGGHLAARVAAERIERFRALVLIDPVILPRDRYDTAPELATMTADMHPVSRRKNQWRDSDEMFERFRNKPPFNNWQPEVLHDYCAYALVEVPGESYLELACDPLHEAAIYLNQAGNNKIYDLLPNLQLPITLMRAPAVDAAAINLSGSPTFEGLIDLLPQGKEIYLPHMSHFIPMEDPELVAKTIAELDAQTSASGIG
;
A
#
# COMPACT_ATOMS: atom_id res chain seq x y z
N MET A 1 -24.95 -4.64 0.73
CA MET A 1 -23.60 -4.90 1.26
C MET A 1 -22.89 -5.81 0.27
N ARG A 2 -21.66 -5.52 -0.06
CA ARG A 2 -20.82 -6.39 -0.90
C ARG A 2 -20.51 -7.69 -0.17
N ALA A 3 -20.42 -8.83 -0.89
CA ALA A 3 -20.07 -10.11 -0.28
C ALA A 3 -18.61 -10.10 0.23
N GLN A 4 -18.30 -10.97 1.20
CA GLN A 4 -16.93 -11.21 1.62
C GLN A 4 -16.10 -11.70 0.42
N PRO A 5 -14.80 -11.39 0.37
CA PRO A 5 -13.94 -11.82 -0.72
C PRO A 5 -13.77 -13.34 -0.75
N LYS A 6 -13.53 -13.87 -1.92
CA LYS A 6 -12.76 -15.11 -2.01
C LYS A 6 -11.33 -14.82 -1.60
N HIS A 7 -10.68 -15.76 -0.93
CA HIS A 7 -9.26 -15.64 -0.62
C HIS A 7 -8.55 -16.96 -0.97
N TYR A 8 -7.33 -16.83 -1.44
CA TYR A 8 -6.52 -17.98 -1.81
C TYR A 8 -5.03 -17.63 -1.73
N GLU A 9 -4.24 -18.67 -1.50
CA GLU A 9 -2.79 -18.58 -1.54
C GLU A 9 -2.31 -18.69 -2.99
N LEU A 10 -1.58 -17.66 -3.44
CA LEU A 10 -0.92 -17.65 -4.73
C LEU A 10 0.56 -17.97 -4.52
N LYS A 11 0.98 -19.15 -4.98
CA LYS A 11 2.38 -19.58 -4.92
C LYS A 11 3.16 -18.93 -6.06
N LEU A 12 4.09 -18.07 -5.70
CA LEU A 12 5.06 -17.47 -6.61
C LEU A 12 6.40 -18.23 -6.53
N HIS A 13 7.44 -17.71 -7.19
CA HIS A 13 8.73 -18.39 -7.29
C HIS A 13 9.34 -18.73 -5.91
N ASP A 14 9.35 -17.77 -4.98
CA ASP A 14 10.00 -17.90 -3.66
C ASP A 14 9.15 -17.43 -2.48
N VAL A 15 7.90 -17.05 -2.72
CA VAL A 15 6.93 -16.64 -1.70
C VAL A 15 5.52 -17.09 -2.07
N THR A 16 4.71 -17.30 -1.06
CA THR A 16 3.25 -17.44 -1.22
C THR A 16 2.59 -16.14 -0.77
N LEU A 17 1.78 -15.53 -1.62
CA LEU A 17 1.00 -14.34 -1.28
C LEU A 17 -0.45 -14.73 -0.99
N LEU A 18 -1.06 -14.10 0.01
CA LEU A 18 -2.50 -14.16 0.21
C LEU A 18 -3.18 -13.11 -0.67
N VAL A 19 -4.10 -13.57 -1.52
CA VAL A 19 -4.90 -12.72 -2.40
C VAL A 19 -6.35 -12.75 -1.94
N HIS A 20 -6.95 -11.57 -1.80
CA HIS A 20 -8.38 -11.40 -1.59
C HIS A 20 -8.99 -10.89 -2.89
N GLU A 21 -10.01 -11.59 -3.39
CA GLU A 21 -10.68 -11.28 -4.64
C GLU A 21 -12.16 -11.00 -4.40
N TRP A 22 -12.59 -9.81 -4.81
CA TRP A 22 -13.99 -9.45 -4.90
C TRP A 22 -14.40 -9.51 -6.37
N GLU A 23 -15.07 -10.59 -6.74
CA GLU A 23 -15.60 -10.74 -8.11
C GLU A 23 -16.52 -9.57 -8.47
N GLY A 24 -16.43 -9.13 -9.71
CA GLY A 24 -17.16 -7.99 -10.22
C GLY A 24 -17.15 -7.96 -11.75
N GLN A 25 -17.46 -6.79 -12.30
CA GLN A 25 -17.48 -6.56 -13.73
C GLN A 25 -16.34 -5.64 -14.16
N GLY A 26 -15.97 -5.71 -15.43
CA GLY A 26 -14.95 -4.84 -16.02
C GLY A 26 -13.52 -5.31 -15.81
N ASP A 27 -12.61 -4.41 -16.15
CA ASP A 27 -11.18 -4.65 -16.03
C ASP A 27 -10.75 -4.67 -14.54
N PRO A 28 -9.71 -5.44 -14.18
CA PRO A 28 -9.31 -5.62 -12.78
C PRO A 28 -8.75 -4.34 -12.14
N ILE A 29 -9.05 -4.18 -10.86
CA ILE A 29 -8.42 -3.21 -9.96
C ILE A 29 -7.50 -3.98 -9.01
N LEU A 30 -6.21 -3.63 -8.97
CA LEU A 30 -5.23 -4.23 -8.07
C LEU A 30 -4.86 -3.23 -6.97
N MET A 31 -5.12 -3.59 -5.70
CA MET A 31 -4.90 -2.72 -4.54
C MET A 31 -3.71 -3.20 -3.71
N LEU A 32 -2.73 -2.31 -3.50
CA LEU A 32 -1.48 -2.54 -2.76
C LEU A 32 -1.43 -1.65 -1.52
N HIS A 33 -1.35 -2.26 -0.34
CA HIS A 33 -1.38 -1.57 0.96
C HIS A 33 -0.03 -0.97 1.36
N ALA A 34 -0.01 -0.18 2.43
CA ALA A 34 1.18 0.44 3.02
C ALA A 34 1.99 -0.53 3.91
N THR A 35 3.22 -0.15 4.26
CA THR A 35 4.07 -0.87 5.23
C THR A 35 3.35 -1.00 6.58
N GLY A 36 3.36 -2.20 7.15
CA GLY A 36 2.73 -2.51 8.43
C GLY A 36 1.21 -2.69 8.37
N PHE A 37 0.61 -2.66 7.18
CA PHE A 37 -0.82 -2.89 6.92
C PHE A 37 -1.05 -4.28 6.28
N HIS A 38 -2.26 -4.49 5.78
CA HIS A 38 -2.71 -5.69 5.06
C HIS A 38 -3.81 -5.34 4.07
N SER A 39 -4.16 -6.25 3.19
CA SER A 39 -5.16 -6.07 2.13
C SER A 39 -6.55 -5.68 2.65
N ARG A 40 -6.94 -6.13 3.84
CA ARG A 40 -8.25 -5.85 4.43
C ARG A 40 -8.41 -4.40 4.92
N CYS A 41 -7.33 -3.60 4.93
CA CYS A 41 -7.42 -2.14 5.16
C CYS A 41 -8.16 -1.40 4.03
N TRP A 42 -8.40 -2.07 2.91
CA TRP A 42 -9.18 -1.56 1.78
C TRP A 42 -10.68 -1.82 1.89
N ASP A 43 -11.16 -2.61 2.87
CA ASP A 43 -12.54 -3.10 2.94
C ASP A 43 -13.58 -1.99 2.84
N GLN A 44 -13.42 -0.89 3.59
CA GLN A 44 -14.36 0.22 3.56
C GLN A 44 -14.43 0.92 2.20
N ILE A 45 -13.30 1.04 1.51
CA ILE A 45 -13.22 1.57 0.14
C ILE A 45 -13.87 0.60 -0.84
N ILE A 46 -13.57 -0.69 -0.72
CA ILE A 46 -14.09 -1.74 -1.59
C ILE A 46 -15.61 -1.86 -1.48
N MET A 47 -16.18 -1.66 -0.28
CA MET A 47 -17.63 -1.64 -0.08
C MET A 47 -18.33 -0.55 -0.87
N LEU A 48 -17.65 0.56 -1.16
CA LEU A 48 -18.15 1.68 -1.98
C LEU A 48 -17.96 1.46 -3.51
N LEU A 49 -17.34 0.35 -3.91
CA LEU A 49 -17.10 -0.04 -5.30
C LEU A 49 -17.84 -1.35 -5.64
N PRO A 50 -19.18 -1.42 -5.53
CA PRO A 50 -19.93 -2.69 -5.45
C PRO A 50 -19.85 -3.58 -6.68
N ASN A 51 -19.57 -3.02 -7.85
CA ASN A 51 -19.55 -3.74 -9.13
C ASN A 51 -18.13 -3.99 -9.67
N ALA A 52 -17.10 -3.42 -9.07
CA ALA A 52 -15.73 -3.53 -9.57
C ALA A 52 -15.15 -4.93 -9.32
N HIS A 53 -14.33 -5.44 -10.23
CA HIS A 53 -13.52 -6.64 -10.00
C HIS A 53 -12.22 -6.23 -9.33
N ILE A 54 -12.02 -6.64 -8.08
CA ILE A 54 -10.93 -6.14 -7.24
C ILE A 54 -10.08 -7.28 -6.69
N TYR A 55 -8.78 -7.11 -6.81
CA TYR A 55 -7.76 -7.91 -6.14
C TYR A 55 -7.05 -7.04 -5.11
N ALA A 56 -7.06 -7.43 -3.83
CA ALA A 56 -6.23 -6.84 -2.80
C ALA A 56 -5.31 -7.92 -2.24
N VAL A 57 -4.02 -7.63 -2.16
CA VAL A 57 -3.00 -8.62 -1.82
C VAL A 57 -2.30 -8.22 -0.53
N ASP A 58 -2.06 -9.19 0.35
CA ASP A 58 -1.10 -9.02 1.42
C ASP A 58 0.31 -9.06 0.82
N LEU A 59 1.05 -7.98 0.93
CA LEU A 59 2.42 -7.92 0.43
C LEU A 59 3.33 -8.86 1.21
N ARG A 60 4.44 -9.32 0.63
CA ARG A 60 5.47 -10.11 1.34
C ARG A 60 5.78 -9.47 2.71
N PHE A 61 5.91 -10.28 3.77
CA PHE A 61 6.09 -9.91 5.18
C PHE A 61 4.86 -9.31 5.87
N HIS A 62 3.69 -9.29 5.22
CA HIS A 62 2.48 -8.71 5.77
C HIS A 62 1.32 -9.70 5.73
N GLY A 63 0.34 -9.49 6.62
CA GLY A 63 -0.88 -10.26 6.67
C GLY A 63 -0.60 -11.77 6.75
N ALA A 64 -1.28 -12.55 5.93
CA ALA A 64 -1.06 -13.99 5.85
C ALA A 64 -0.13 -14.40 4.69
N SER A 65 0.56 -13.45 4.06
CA SER A 65 1.59 -13.74 3.06
C SER A 65 2.88 -14.20 3.69
N GLY A 66 3.68 -14.93 2.91
CA GLY A 66 4.97 -15.46 3.36
C GLY A 66 5.98 -14.37 3.72
N ALA A 67 6.82 -14.70 4.72
CA ALA A 67 7.88 -13.83 5.24
C ALA A 67 9.26 -14.43 4.98
N HIS A 68 9.54 -14.77 3.72
CA HIS A 68 10.81 -15.41 3.32
C HIS A 68 11.70 -14.47 2.52
N GLY A 69 13.01 -14.66 2.66
CA GLY A 69 14.04 -13.90 1.94
C GLY A 69 14.42 -12.59 2.63
N ASN A 70 15.20 -11.78 1.93
CA ASN A 70 15.59 -10.46 2.41
C ASN A 70 14.49 -9.45 2.18
N VAL A 71 14.40 -8.45 3.06
CA VAL A 71 13.56 -7.29 2.82
C VAL A 71 14.19 -6.46 1.72
N ASP A 72 13.53 -6.42 0.56
CA ASP A 72 13.95 -5.67 -0.62
C ASP A 72 12.71 -5.25 -1.43
N TRP A 73 12.53 -3.96 -1.63
CA TRP A 73 11.40 -3.43 -2.40
C TRP A 73 11.43 -3.85 -3.87
N GLN A 74 12.62 -4.15 -4.40
CA GLN A 74 12.73 -4.70 -5.76
C GLN A 74 12.20 -6.13 -5.83
N LEU A 75 12.42 -6.91 -4.77
CA LEU A 75 11.87 -8.26 -4.65
C LEU A 75 10.34 -8.20 -4.51
N MET A 76 9.83 -7.28 -3.67
CA MET A 76 8.39 -7.08 -3.52
C MET A 76 7.72 -6.62 -4.83
N ALA A 77 8.40 -5.78 -5.65
CA ALA A 77 7.90 -5.41 -6.97
C ALA A 77 7.80 -6.64 -7.89
N ARG A 78 8.83 -7.51 -7.91
CA ARG A 78 8.80 -8.77 -8.68
C ARG A 78 7.69 -9.72 -8.23
N ASP A 79 7.34 -9.73 -6.94
CA ASP A 79 6.19 -10.50 -6.46
C ASP A 79 4.89 -10.02 -7.13
N ILE A 80 4.71 -8.69 -7.25
CA ILE A 80 3.54 -8.13 -7.92
C ILE A 80 3.54 -8.41 -9.43
N GLU A 81 4.69 -8.35 -10.10
CA GLU A 81 4.80 -8.76 -11.50
C GLU A 81 4.39 -10.23 -11.70
N GLN A 82 4.92 -11.13 -10.86
CA GLN A 82 4.57 -12.55 -10.90
C GLN A 82 3.08 -12.79 -10.59
N LEU A 83 2.48 -12.03 -9.67
CA LEU A 83 1.05 -12.07 -9.38
C LEU A 83 0.24 -11.70 -10.62
N ILE A 84 0.58 -10.58 -11.29
CA ILE A 84 -0.08 -10.12 -12.51
C ILE A 84 0.01 -11.18 -13.60
N ASP A 85 1.17 -11.79 -13.79
CA ASP A 85 1.37 -12.86 -14.79
C ASP A 85 0.63 -14.14 -14.42
N SER A 86 0.67 -14.56 -13.16
CA SER A 86 0.03 -15.79 -12.69
C SER A 86 -1.50 -15.75 -12.78
N LEU A 87 -2.08 -14.56 -12.59
CA LEU A 87 -3.52 -14.32 -12.71
C LEU A 87 -3.91 -13.80 -14.11
N ASP A 88 -2.94 -13.68 -15.03
CA ASP A 88 -3.09 -13.08 -16.37
C ASP A 88 -3.86 -11.75 -16.34
N LEU A 89 -3.57 -10.88 -15.38
CA LEU A 89 -4.26 -9.62 -15.26
C LEU A 89 -3.86 -8.70 -16.43
N GLN A 90 -4.87 -8.18 -17.11
CA GLN A 90 -4.75 -7.28 -18.25
C GLN A 90 -5.48 -5.98 -17.96
N ARG A 91 -5.02 -4.85 -18.50
CA ARG A 91 -5.67 -3.54 -18.35
C ARG A 91 -5.95 -3.17 -16.89
N VAL A 92 -4.99 -3.44 -16.02
CA VAL A 92 -5.09 -3.21 -14.57
C VAL A 92 -5.24 -1.72 -14.25
N LEU A 93 -6.20 -1.37 -13.40
CA LEU A 93 -6.13 -0.13 -12.62
C LEU A 93 -5.36 -0.42 -11.34
N GLY A 94 -4.11 0.05 -11.27
CA GLY A 94 -3.29 -0.08 -10.08
C GLY A 94 -3.64 0.98 -9.04
N VAL A 95 -3.95 0.55 -7.81
CA VAL A 95 -4.20 1.43 -6.67
C VAL A 95 -3.17 1.13 -5.59
N GLY A 96 -2.43 2.11 -5.14
CA GLY A 96 -1.40 1.86 -4.12
C GLY A 96 -1.26 2.99 -3.12
N HIS A 97 -1.15 2.63 -1.84
CA HIS A 97 -0.91 3.56 -0.75
C HIS A 97 0.52 3.41 -0.23
N SER A 98 1.23 4.52 -0.03
CA SER A 98 2.55 4.53 0.59
C SER A 98 3.56 3.63 -0.15
N LEU A 99 4.09 2.58 0.50
CA LEU A 99 4.89 1.51 -0.12
C LEU A 99 4.16 0.91 -1.33
N GLY A 100 2.88 0.55 -1.17
CA GLY A 100 2.06 0.01 -2.25
C GLY A 100 1.96 0.96 -3.44
N GLY A 101 1.95 2.28 -3.19
CA GLY A 101 1.99 3.31 -4.24
C GLY A 101 3.33 3.33 -4.99
N HIS A 102 4.44 3.19 -4.28
CA HIS A 102 5.77 3.03 -4.91
C HIS A 102 5.83 1.77 -5.78
N LEU A 103 5.38 0.63 -5.24
CA LEU A 103 5.38 -0.64 -5.97
C LEU A 103 4.47 -0.57 -7.21
N ALA A 104 3.26 0.01 -7.09
CA ALA A 104 2.35 0.18 -8.22
C ALA A 104 2.96 1.03 -9.34
N ALA A 105 3.59 2.17 -8.99
CA ALA A 105 4.26 3.04 -9.96
C ALA A 105 5.42 2.30 -10.65
N ARG A 106 6.24 1.60 -9.88
CA ARG A 106 7.38 0.86 -10.40
C ARG A 106 6.96 -0.26 -11.34
N VAL A 107 6.07 -1.14 -10.89
CA VAL A 107 5.61 -2.28 -11.70
C VAL A 107 4.90 -1.81 -12.96
N ALA A 108 4.07 -0.77 -12.88
CA ALA A 108 3.42 -0.21 -14.05
C ALA A 108 4.41 0.39 -15.05
N ALA A 109 5.51 0.98 -14.60
CA ALA A 109 6.55 1.51 -15.49
C ALA A 109 7.38 0.41 -16.17
N GLU A 110 7.59 -0.72 -15.50
CA GLU A 110 8.31 -1.90 -16.01
C GLU A 110 7.41 -2.81 -16.87
N ARG A 111 6.06 -2.76 -16.67
CA ARG A 111 5.05 -3.60 -17.34
C ARG A 111 3.86 -2.75 -17.85
N ILE A 112 4.17 -1.66 -18.53
CA ILE A 112 3.17 -0.65 -18.97
C ILE A 112 2.01 -1.25 -19.78
N GLU A 113 2.26 -2.32 -20.53
CA GLU A 113 1.27 -3.04 -21.35
C GLU A 113 0.17 -3.73 -20.51
N ARG A 114 0.43 -3.97 -19.24
CA ARG A 114 -0.53 -4.60 -18.31
C ARG A 114 -1.46 -3.59 -17.66
N PHE A 115 -1.11 -2.30 -17.66
CA PHE A 115 -1.84 -1.28 -16.92
C PHE A 115 -2.59 -0.32 -17.85
N ARG A 116 -3.74 0.18 -17.40
CA ARG A 116 -4.52 1.23 -18.06
C ARG A 116 -4.51 2.55 -17.31
N ALA A 117 -4.31 2.53 -15.99
CA ALA A 117 -4.26 3.72 -15.15
C ALA A 117 -3.69 3.41 -13.76
N LEU A 118 -3.35 4.46 -13.00
CA LEU A 118 -2.91 4.37 -11.60
C LEU A 118 -3.63 5.38 -10.70
N VAL A 119 -3.99 4.96 -9.49
CA VAL A 119 -4.27 5.84 -8.35
C VAL A 119 -3.15 5.66 -7.34
N LEU A 120 -2.29 6.65 -7.22
CA LEU A 120 -1.17 6.67 -6.29
C LEU A 120 -1.55 7.53 -5.08
N ILE A 121 -1.69 6.90 -3.91
CA ILE A 121 -2.12 7.54 -2.69
C ILE A 121 -0.91 7.72 -1.80
N ASP A 122 -0.42 8.94 -1.75
CA ASP A 122 0.72 9.37 -0.96
C ASP A 122 1.92 8.39 -1.04
N PRO A 123 2.37 8.04 -2.28
CA PRO A 123 3.38 7.01 -2.50
C PRO A 123 4.73 7.40 -1.86
N VAL A 124 5.49 6.41 -1.38
CA VAL A 124 6.86 6.66 -0.89
C VAL A 124 7.78 6.89 -2.08
N ILE A 125 7.76 8.11 -2.57
CA ILE A 125 8.69 8.62 -3.58
C ILE A 125 9.27 9.92 -3.03
N LEU A 126 10.40 9.78 -2.33
CA LEU A 126 11.08 10.89 -1.64
C LEU A 126 11.73 11.84 -2.64
N PRO A 127 12.03 13.10 -2.26
CA PRO A 127 12.91 13.94 -3.05
C PRO A 127 14.23 13.24 -3.38
N ARG A 128 14.76 13.43 -4.60
CA ARG A 128 15.90 12.67 -5.10
C ARG A 128 17.13 12.77 -4.18
N ASP A 129 17.40 13.96 -3.64
CA ASP A 129 18.51 14.22 -2.70
C ASP A 129 18.39 13.42 -1.40
N ARG A 130 17.18 13.06 -0.98
CA ARG A 130 16.95 12.26 0.23
C ARG A 130 17.41 10.80 0.05
N TYR A 131 17.45 10.29 -1.15
CA TYR A 131 18.01 8.97 -1.43
C TYR A 131 19.54 8.98 -1.35
N ASP A 132 20.18 10.12 -1.63
CA ASP A 132 21.63 10.26 -1.69
C ASP A 132 22.24 10.63 -0.32
N THR A 133 21.46 11.28 0.57
CA THR A 133 21.93 11.88 1.83
C THR A 133 21.67 11.05 3.08
N ALA A 134 21.27 9.79 2.98
CA ALA A 134 20.93 8.95 4.13
C ALA A 134 22.05 7.96 4.56
N PRO A 135 23.33 8.39 4.76
CA PRO A 135 24.37 7.50 5.26
C PRO A 135 24.06 6.95 6.67
N GLU A 136 23.28 7.68 7.46
CA GLU A 136 22.85 7.23 8.80
C GLU A 136 21.85 6.07 8.72
N LEU A 137 20.92 6.07 7.74
CA LEU A 137 20.00 4.96 7.51
C LEU A 137 20.72 3.72 6.97
N ALA A 138 21.78 3.89 6.21
CA ALA A 138 22.59 2.79 5.65
C ALA A 138 23.36 2.00 6.75
N THR A 139 23.53 2.57 7.93
CA THR A 139 24.19 1.92 9.08
C THR A 139 23.20 1.46 10.16
N MET A 140 21.93 1.86 10.05
CA MET A 140 20.89 1.48 11.01
C MET A 140 20.39 0.05 10.71
N THR A 141 20.36 -0.78 11.75
CA THR A 141 19.74 -2.11 11.68
C THR A 141 18.27 -2.05 12.09
N ALA A 142 17.47 -3.04 11.70
CA ALA A 142 16.02 -3.05 11.95
C ALA A 142 15.69 -2.92 13.46
N ASP A 143 16.45 -3.56 14.34
CA ASP A 143 16.28 -3.48 15.79
C ASP A 143 16.57 -2.09 16.40
N MET A 144 17.32 -1.24 15.69
CA MET A 144 17.58 0.15 16.07
C MET A 144 16.42 1.08 15.69
N HIS A 145 15.62 0.71 14.70
CA HIS A 145 14.49 1.53 14.23
C HIS A 145 13.37 1.56 15.28
N PRO A 146 12.76 2.74 15.57
CA PRO A 146 11.73 2.87 16.61
C PRO A 146 10.54 1.92 16.44
N VAL A 147 10.15 1.60 15.21
CA VAL A 147 9.03 0.69 14.89
C VAL A 147 9.27 -0.73 15.40
N SER A 148 10.52 -1.19 15.48
CA SER A 148 10.84 -2.53 15.99
C SER A 148 10.42 -2.75 17.45
N ARG A 149 10.18 -1.64 18.19
CA ARG A 149 9.80 -1.66 19.61
C ARG A 149 8.29 -1.53 19.83
N ARG A 150 7.50 -1.52 18.77
CA ARG A 150 6.04 -1.46 18.92
C ARG A 150 5.53 -2.72 19.63
N LYS A 151 4.41 -2.59 20.37
CA LYS A 151 3.79 -3.75 21.05
C LYS A 151 3.43 -4.80 19.99
N ASN A 152 3.95 -6.03 20.13
CA ASN A 152 3.72 -7.15 19.23
C ASN A 152 2.67 -8.13 19.76
N GLN A 153 2.58 -8.33 21.09
CA GLN A 153 1.68 -9.32 21.70
C GLN A 153 0.37 -8.68 22.14
N TRP A 154 -0.73 -9.31 21.77
CA TRP A 154 -2.09 -8.84 21.99
C TRP A 154 -2.98 -9.99 22.47
N ARG A 155 -3.94 -9.69 23.34
CA ARG A 155 -4.95 -10.65 23.73
C ARG A 155 -5.91 -10.97 22.56
N ASP A 156 -6.38 -9.91 21.90
CA ASP A 156 -7.35 -9.93 20.80
C ASP A 156 -7.32 -8.60 20.03
N SER A 157 -8.11 -8.53 18.95
CA SER A 157 -8.27 -7.32 18.13
C SER A 157 -8.99 -6.19 18.87
N ASP A 158 -9.86 -6.51 19.83
CA ASP A 158 -10.58 -5.49 20.61
C ASP A 158 -9.61 -4.74 21.53
N GLU A 159 -8.65 -5.44 22.17
CA GLU A 159 -7.59 -4.78 22.93
C GLU A 159 -6.79 -3.82 22.05
N MET A 160 -6.48 -4.24 20.83
CA MET A 160 -5.71 -3.41 19.89
C MET A 160 -6.51 -2.17 19.50
N PHE A 161 -7.79 -2.33 19.15
CA PHE A 161 -8.69 -1.24 18.80
C PHE A 161 -8.83 -0.22 19.95
N GLU A 162 -9.15 -0.69 21.17
CA GLU A 162 -9.29 0.18 22.35
C GLU A 162 -7.99 0.94 22.68
N ARG A 163 -6.84 0.32 22.43
CA ARG A 163 -5.53 0.96 22.63
C ARG A 163 -5.28 2.07 21.61
N PHE A 164 -5.72 1.92 20.37
CA PHE A 164 -5.38 2.82 19.26
C PHE A 164 -6.38 3.94 19.04
N ARG A 165 -7.70 3.69 19.19
CA ARG A 165 -8.77 4.61 18.78
C ARG A 165 -8.64 6.06 19.27
N ASN A 166 -7.93 6.30 20.37
CA ASN A 166 -7.74 7.63 20.97
C ASN A 166 -6.30 8.14 20.85
N LYS A 167 -5.45 7.51 20.04
CA LYS A 167 -4.03 7.86 19.90
C LYS A 167 -3.70 8.26 18.47
N PRO A 168 -2.88 9.32 18.28
CA PRO A 168 -2.34 9.60 16.96
C PRO A 168 -1.51 8.43 16.44
N PRO A 169 -1.56 8.16 15.13
CA PRO A 169 -2.41 8.82 14.11
C PRO A 169 -3.84 8.23 14.02
N PHE A 170 -4.11 7.13 14.70
CA PHE A 170 -5.34 6.32 14.57
C PHE A 170 -6.62 7.06 14.98
N ASN A 171 -6.52 8.08 15.83
CA ASN A 171 -7.66 8.89 16.26
C ASN A 171 -8.25 9.78 15.14
N ASN A 172 -7.55 9.91 14.01
CA ASN A 172 -8.04 10.60 12.82
C ASN A 172 -8.69 9.65 11.79
N TRP A 173 -8.52 8.34 11.99
CA TRP A 173 -9.07 7.34 11.09
C TRP A 173 -10.57 7.17 11.28
N GLN A 174 -11.28 6.77 10.23
CA GLN A 174 -12.65 6.31 10.38
C GLN A 174 -12.67 5.07 11.28
N PRO A 175 -13.58 5.01 12.28
CA PRO A 175 -13.61 3.91 13.25
C PRO A 175 -13.72 2.52 12.61
N GLU A 176 -14.49 2.40 11.52
CA GLU A 176 -14.70 1.17 10.78
C GLU A 176 -13.38 0.69 10.12
N VAL A 177 -12.59 1.60 9.58
CA VAL A 177 -11.27 1.28 8.99
C VAL A 177 -10.29 0.84 10.07
N LEU A 178 -10.30 1.51 11.23
CA LEU A 178 -9.47 1.08 12.36
C LEU A 178 -9.89 -0.29 12.89
N HIS A 179 -11.19 -0.57 12.91
CA HIS A 179 -11.72 -1.88 13.29
C HIS A 179 -11.19 -2.97 12.33
N ASP A 180 -11.30 -2.75 11.02
CA ASP A 180 -10.81 -3.69 10.01
C ASP A 180 -9.29 -3.88 10.13
N TYR A 181 -8.53 -2.79 10.31
CA TYR A 181 -7.09 -2.88 10.57
C TYR A 181 -6.79 -3.80 11.77
N CYS A 182 -7.45 -3.60 12.91
CA CYS A 182 -7.20 -4.40 14.10
C CYS A 182 -7.66 -5.86 13.94
N ALA A 183 -8.78 -6.09 13.25
CA ALA A 183 -9.37 -7.42 13.09
C ALA A 183 -8.50 -8.38 12.27
N TYR A 184 -7.73 -7.86 11.32
CA TYR A 184 -6.91 -8.68 10.41
C TYR A 184 -5.40 -8.48 10.58
N ALA A 185 -4.96 -7.65 11.54
CA ALA A 185 -3.54 -7.41 11.79
C ALA A 185 -2.88 -8.46 12.68
N LEU A 186 -3.64 -9.41 13.24
CA LEU A 186 -3.15 -10.33 14.26
C LEU A 186 -3.21 -11.78 13.76
N VAL A 187 -2.19 -12.56 14.13
CA VAL A 187 -2.08 -13.99 13.85
C VAL A 187 -1.93 -14.80 15.14
N GLU A 188 -2.46 -16.01 15.13
CA GLU A 188 -2.29 -16.96 16.22
C GLU A 188 -0.83 -17.44 16.32
N VAL A 189 -0.33 -17.54 17.55
CA VAL A 189 0.97 -18.12 17.84
C VAL A 189 0.77 -19.55 18.40
N PRO A 190 1.24 -20.60 17.72
CA PRO A 190 1.02 -21.95 18.14
C PRO A 190 1.46 -22.22 19.58
N GLY A 191 0.52 -22.66 20.43
CA GLY A 191 0.77 -22.99 21.84
C GLY A 191 0.71 -21.81 22.82
N GLU A 192 0.51 -20.59 22.33
CA GLU A 192 0.40 -19.38 23.17
C GLU A 192 -1.05 -18.92 23.34
N SER A 193 -1.32 -18.12 24.37
CA SER A 193 -2.63 -17.53 24.65
C SER A 193 -2.76 -16.08 24.15
N TYR A 194 -1.78 -15.60 23.40
CA TYR A 194 -1.75 -14.26 22.80
C TYR A 194 -1.64 -14.38 21.28
N LEU A 195 -1.98 -13.29 20.63
CA LEU A 195 -1.81 -13.07 19.19
C LEU A 195 -0.62 -12.15 18.95
N GLU A 196 0.02 -12.27 17.79
CA GLU A 196 1.09 -11.37 17.36
C GLU A 196 0.69 -10.61 16.10
N LEU A 197 1.40 -9.49 15.84
CA LEU A 197 1.21 -8.75 14.60
C LEU A 197 1.60 -9.61 13.40
N ALA A 198 0.73 -9.69 12.42
CA ALA A 198 0.97 -10.38 11.16
C ALA A 198 2.17 -9.81 10.38
N CYS A 199 2.39 -8.49 10.47
CA CYS A 199 3.65 -7.88 10.07
C CYS A 199 4.56 -7.76 11.29
N ASP A 200 5.56 -8.62 11.40
CA ASP A 200 6.53 -8.58 12.50
C ASP A 200 7.21 -7.21 12.57
N PRO A 201 7.32 -6.58 13.76
CA PRO A 201 7.92 -5.25 13.92
C PRO A 201 9.35 -5.11 13.39
N LEU A 202 10.16 -6.18 13.38
CA LEU A 202 11.50 -6.15 12.78
C LEU A 202 11.43 -6.15 11.26
N HIS A 203 10.50 -6.91 10.65
CA HIS A 203 10.27 -6.84 9.21
C HIS A 203 9.74 -5.47 8.79
N GLU A 204 8.76 -4.93 9.53
CA GLU A 204 8.24 -3.58 9.30
C GLU A 204 9.36 -2.53 9.34
N ALA A 205 10.21 -2.58 10.36
CA ALA A 205 11.37 -1.70 10.50
C ALA A 205 12.36 -1.85 9.33
N ALA A 206 12.65 -3.09 8.93
CA ALA A 206 13.53 -3.37 7.79
C ALA A 206 12.97 -2.83 6.48
N ILE A 207 11.64 -2.88 6.28
CA ILE A 207 10.98 -2.31 5.10
C ILE A 207 11.14 -0.80 5.06
N TYR A 208 10.97 -0.09 6.19
CA TYR A 208 11.22 1.35 6.28
C TYR A 208 12.68 1.70 5.96
N LEU A 209 13.64 0.93 6.45
CA LEU A 209 15.06 1.17 6.18
C LEU A 209 15.44 0.92 4.71
N ASN A 210 14.75 -0.03 4.06
CA ASN A 210 15.03 -0.37 2.65
C ASN A 210 14.58 0.71 1.65
N GLN A 211 13.79 1.71 2.08
CA GLN A 211 13.37 2.81 1.19
C GLN A 211 14.55 3.56 0.54
N ALA A 212 15.66 3.70 1.24
CA ALA A 212 16.83 4.47 0.78
C ALA A 212 17.46 3.95 -0.54
N GLY A 213 17.30 2.67 -0.86
CA GLY A 213 17.86 2.05 -2.08
C GLY A 213 17.02 2.23 -3.35
N ASN A 214 15.91 2.97 -3.30
CA ASN A 214 14.90 2.98 -4.37
C ASN A 214 14.90 4.23 -5.25
N ASN A 215 16.01 4.96 -5.35
CA ASN A 215 16.16 6.15 -6.22
C ASN A 215 15.95 5.87 -7.71
N LYS A 216 16.13 4.62 -8.16
CA LYS A 216 15.87 4.19 -9.55
C LYS A 216 14.43 4.43 -10.00
N ILE A 217 13.49 4.63 -9.09
CA ILE A 217 12.12 5.00 -9.44
C ILE A 217 12.07 6.23 -10.34
N TYR A 218 12.99 7.19 -10.16
CA TYR A 218 13.06 8.40 -10.96
C TYR A 218 13.41 8.17 -12.43
N ASP A 219 14.11 7.07 -12.74
CA ASP A 219 14.42 6.68 -14.12
C ASP A 219 13.21 6.00 -14.79
N LEU A 220 12.28 5.50 -14.00
CA LEU A 220 11.07 4.79 -14.45
C LEU A 220 9.86 5.71 -14.63
N LEU A 221 9.72 6.76 -13.82
CA LEU A 221 8.56 7.68 -13.86
C LEU A 221 8.24 8.23 -15.26
N PRO A 222 9.23 8.63 -16.11
CA PRO A 222 8.95 9.10 -17.47
C PRO A 222 8.30 8.06 -18.39
N ASN A 223 8.41 6.77 -18.06
CA ASN A 223 7.82 5.67 -18.84
C ASN A 223 6.32 5.50 -18.56
N LEU A 224 5.81 6.12 -17.51
CA LEU A 224 4.41 6.04 -17.11
C LEU A 224 3.52 6.90 -18.04
N GLN A 225 3.36 6.43 -19.28
CA GLN A 225 2.56 7.08 -20.32
C GLN A 225 1.07 6.66 -20.25
N LEU A 226 0.50 6.69 -19.04
CA LEU A 226 -0.90 6.34 -18.76
C LEU A 226 -1.52 7.33 -17.77
N PRO A 227 -2.86 7.45 -17.70
CA PRO A 227 -3.55 8.30 -16.75
C PRO A 227 -3.19 7.96 -15.31
N ILE A 228 -2.76 8.95 -14.53
CA ILE A 228 -2.41 8.79 -13.11
C ILE A 228 -3.13 9.84 -12.29
N THR A 229 -3.81 9.42 -11.23
CA THR A 229 -4.27 10.32 -10.18
C THR A 229 -3.35 10.16 -8.96
N LEU A 230 -2.63 11.24 -8.62
CA LEU A 230 -1.80 11.34 -7.43
C LEU A 230 -2.59 12.03 -6.32
N MET A 231 -2.88 11.34 -5.23
CA MET A 231 -3.44 11.92 -4.01
C MET A 231 -2.29 12.17 -3.04
N ARG A 232 -2.13 13.40 -2.58
CA ARG A 232 -0.99 13.79 -1.73
C ARG A 232 -1.42 14.61 -0.53
N ALA A 233 -0.93 14.22 0.65
CA ALA A 233 -1.00 14.98 1.90
C ALA A 233 0.16 16.00 1.99
N PRO A 234 0.12 16.94 2.95
CA PRO A 234 1.22 17.88 3.16
C PRO A 234 2.48 17.18 3.66
N ALA A 235 3.63 17.61 3.15
CA ALA A 235 4.92 17.18 3.67
C ALA A 235 5.06 17.64 5.13
N VAL A 236 5.71 16.83 5.97
CA VAL A 236 6.08 17.23 7.33
C VAL A 236 7.52 17.69 7.35
N ASP A 237 7.82 18.56 8.30
CA ASP A 237 9.19 18.99 8.56
C ASP A 237 10.11 17.77 8.73
N ALA A 238 11.17 17.73 7.95
CA ALA A 238 12.14 16.63 7.89
C ALA A 238 12.82 16.31 9.25
N ALA A 239 12.71 17.21 10.22
CA ALA A 239 13.24 17.02 11.58
C ALA A 239 12.30 16.19 12.48
N ALA A 240 11.05 15.96 12.08
CA ALA A 240 10.10 15.17 12.84
C ALA A 240 10.06 13.75 12.30
N ILE A 241 10.45 12.75 13.12
CA ILE A 241 10.11 11.34 12.85
C ILE A 241 8.59 11.20 13.06
N ASN A 242 7.83 11.59 12.04
CA ASN A 242 6.38 11.57 12.08
C ASN A 242 5.85 10.76 10.91
N LEU A 243 5.40 9.54 11.17
CA LEU A 243 4.80 8.64 10.18
C LEU A 243 3.48 9.18 9.58
N SER A 244 2.94 10.27 10.14
CA SER A 244 1.70 10.91 9.64
C SER A 244 1.96 11.92 8.52
N GLY A 245 3.21 12.28 8.27
CA GLY A 245 3.55 13.18 7.19
C GLY A 245 3.76 12.52 5.85
N SER A 246 3.45 13.24 4.79
CA SER A 246 3.63 12.73 3.43
C SER A 246 5.10 12.44 3.12
N PRO A 247 5.42 11.22 2.66
CA PRO A 247 6.74 10.88 2.11
C PRO A 247 6.84 11.23 0.63
N THR A 248 5.77 11.77 0.04
CA THR A 248 5.69 12.04 -1.38
C THR A 248 6.35 13.35 -1.72
N PHE A 249 7.29 13.32 -2.65
CA PHE A 249 7.93 14.53 -3.20
C PHE A 249 6.89 15.49 -3.79
N GLU A 250 6.92 16.75 -3.40
CA GLU A 250 5.95 17.75 -3.86
C GLU A 250 5.96 17.98 -5.37
N GLY A 251 7.14 17.86 -6.00
CA GLY A 251 7.30 17.96 -7.46
C GLY A 251 7.07 16.66 -8.21
N LEU A 252 6.54 15.60 -7.55
CA LEU A 252 6.33 14.30 -8.20
C LEU A 252 5.38 14.42 -9.40
N ILE A 253 4.36 15.26 -9.31
CA ILE A 253 3.38 15.45 -10.38
C ILE A 253 4.02 15.94 -11.69
N ASP A 254 5.06 16.74 -11.61
CA ASP A 254 5.76 17.28 -12.78
C ASP A 254 6.57 16.20 -13.53
N LEU A 255 6.80 15.05 -12.89
CA LEU A 255 7.50 13.90 -13.45
C LEU A 255 6.55 12.85 -14.05
N LEU A 256 5.24 13.03 -13.90
CA LEU A 256 4.22 12.10 -14.37
C LEU A 256 3.55 12.67 -15.63
N PRO A 257 3.84 12.14 -16.84
CA PRO A 257 3.44 12.77 -18.13
C PRO A 257 1.93 12.96 -18.30
N GLN A 258 1.11 12.07 -17.72
CA GLN A 258 -0.35 12.13 -17.72
C GLN A 258 -0.91 12.18 -16.30
N GLY A 259 -0.15 12.77 -15.38
CA GLY A 259 -0.52 12.89 -13.98
C GLY A 259 -1.53 14.02 -13.72
N LYS A 260 -2.43 13.76 -12.76
CA LYS A 260 -3.30 14.78 -12.14
C LYS A 260 -3.13 14.67 -10.63
N GLU A 261 -2.86 15.79 -9.95
CA GLU A 261 -2.74 15.82 -8.50
C GLU A 261 -4.07 16.21 -7.83
N ILE A 262 -4.36 15.53 -6.72
CA ILE A 262 -5.36 15.92 -5.70
C ILE A 262 -4.59 16.20 -4.43
N TYR A 263 -4.27 17.47 -4.17
CA TYR A 263 -3.60 17.89 -2.94
C TYR A 263 -4.60 18.05 -1.80
N LEU A 264 -4.31 17.43 -0.64
CA LEU A 264 -5.22 17.31 0.51
C LEU A 264 -4.57 17.91 1.77
N PRO A 265 -4.58 19.27 1.90
CA PRO A 265 -3.79 19.99 2.92
C PRO A 265 -4.24 19.74 4.37
N HIS A 266 -5.40 19.16 4.58
CA HIS A 266 -5.98 18.84 5.90
C HIS A 266 -5.95 17.35 6.27
N MET A 267 -5.38 16.52 5.40
CA MET A 267 -5.21 15.09 5.66
C MET A 267 -3.78 14.76 6.03
N SER A 268 -3.60 13.63 6.68
CA SER A 268 -2.29 13.05 6.92
C SER A 268 -1.91 12.03 5.84
N HIS A 269 -0.75 11.38 6.01
CA HIS A 269 -0.32 10.26 5.17
C HIS A 269 -1.37 9.13 5.06
N PHE A 270 -2.29 9.03 6.00
CA PHE A 270 -3.27 7.96 6.09
C PHE A 270 -4.59 8.27 5.36
N ILE A 271 -4.50 8.89 4.19
CA ILE A 271 -5.65 9.29 3.35
C ILE A 271 -6.71 8.19 3.21
N PRO A 272 -6.37 6.90 2.90
CA PRO A 272 -7.37 5.85 2.75
C PRO A 272 -8.12 5.52 4.05
N MET A 273 -7.52 5.81 5.20
CA MET A 273 -8.06 5.56 6.52
C MET A 273 -8.89 6.72 7.04
N GLU A 274 -8.54 7.93 6.64
CA GLU A 274 -9.21 9.17 7.07
C GLU A 274 -10.45 9.48 6.23
N ASP A 275 -10.40 9.22 4.90
CA ASP A 275 -11.52 9.45 3.99
C ASP A 275 -11.62 8.36 2.91
N PRO A 276 -12.15 7.17 3.27
CA PRO A 276 -12.35 6.08 2.31
C PRO A 276 -13.34 6.43 1.20
N GLU A 277 -14.30 7.36 1.43
CA GLU A 277 -15.27 7.78 0.43
C GLU A 277 -14.60 8.58 -0.69
N LEU A 278 -13.71 9.51 -0.35
CA LEU A 278 -12.94 10.27 -1.32
C LEU A 278 -12.06 9.36 -2.18
N VAL A 279 -11.41 8.37 -1.55
CA VAL A 279 -10.56 7.41 -2.27
C VAL A 279 -11.40 6.54 -3.20
N ALA A 280 -12.51 6.00 -2.73
CA ALA A 280 -13.42 5.20 -3.55
C ALA A 280 -13.96 5.98 -4.75
N LYS A 281 -14.36 7.23 -4.53
CA LYS A 281 -14.81 8.15 -5.60
C LYS A 281 -13.70 8.37 -6.63
N THR A 282 -12.48 8.64 -6.18
CA THR A 282 -11.32 8.85 -7.07
C THR A 282 -11.03 7.63 -7.92
N ILE A 283 -11.08 6.41 -7.33
CA ILE A 283 -10.91 5.16 -8.03
C ILE A 283 -12.03 4.99 -9.08
N ALA A 284 -13.29 5.17 -8.70
CA ALA A 284 -14.45 5.00 -9.58
C ALA A 284 -14.42 5.97 -10.78
N GLU A 285 -14.03 7.22 -10.55
CA GLU A 285 -13.91 8.22 -11.62
C GLU A 285 -12.84 7.84 -12.64
N LEU A 286 -11.66 7.42 -12.19
CA LEU A 286 -10.57 7.01 -13.08
C LEU A 286 -10.88 5.69 -13.78
N ASP A 287 -11.52 4.74 -13.08
CA ASP A 287 -12.02 3.49 -13.65
C ASP A 287 -12.98 3.74 -14.82
N ALA A 288 -14.00 4.57 -14.61
CA ALA A 288 -14.97 4.91 -15.64
C ALA A 288 -14.33 5.61 -16.85
N GLN A 289 -13.37 6.51 -16.63
CA GLN A 289 -12.66 7.23 -17.71
C GLN A 289 -11.82 6.30 -18.58
N THR A 290 -11.17 5.29 -17.97
CA THR A 290 -10.21 4.43 -18.67
C THR A 290 -10.82 3.13 -19.19
N SER A 291 -11.97 2.69 -18.66
CA SER A 291 -12.76 1.58 -19.20
C SER A 291 -13.45 1.96 -20.51
N ALA A 292 -13.97 3.19 -20.63
CA ALA A 292 -14.65 3.68 -21.85
C ALA A 292 -13.71 3.87 -23.04
N SER A 293 -12.41 4.12 -22.80
CA SER A 293 -11.41 4.36 -23.85
C SER A 293 -10.95 3.09 -24.57
N GLY A 294 -11.39 1.90 -24.16
CA GLY A 294 -11.02 0.61 -24.76
C GLY A 294 -11.99 0.07 -25.82
N ILE A 295 -13.03 0.83 -26.16
CA ILE A 295 -14.01 0.47 -27.20
C ILE A 295 -13.80 1.39 -28.41
N GLY A 296 -12.62 1.26 -29.04
CA GLY A 296 -12.26 1.97 -30.25
C GLY A 296 -11.55 1.07 -31.23
#